data_3765dd66f4f08e013ccc991035bf95f0
#
_entry.id   3765dd66f4f08e013ccc991035bf95f0
#
_cell.length_a   1.000
_cell.length_b   1.000
_cell.length_c   1.000
_cell.angle_alpha   90.00
_cell.angle_beta   90.00
_cell.angle_gamma   90.00
#
_symmetry.space_group_name_H-M   'P 1'
#
loop_
_entity.id
_entity.type
_entity.pdbx_description
1 polymer ?
#
loop_
_entity_poly.entity_id
_entity_poly.type
_entity_poly.pdbx_seq_one_letter_code
_entity_poly.pdbx_strand_id
1 'polypeptide(L)'
;EYRQYIEKDGALERRFQKVLVEPTSVDETIQILNNIKEKYEDHHNVNYTPEAIEACVKLTNRYITDRHLPDKAIDALDEAGSRVHISNIVVPKNILEVEGKIEEVKEEKNKVVRSQRYEEAAKLRDRERQLQEELERAKKQWEEESRTHRTTVNEENVAEVVAMMSGIPVTRIAEKESGKLRRMKEEMMGKVIGQDEAVGKVVKAIQRNRAGLKDPNRPIGSFIFLGPTGVGKTQLAKELARYLFDTEEALVRIDMSEYMEKFSVSRLIGAPPGYVGYEEGGQLTEKVRRRPYAIILLDEIEKAHPDVFNLLLQALDDGKMTDSLGRHIDFKNTIIIMTSNIGARDLADYGKGVGFGTTARSEAQEETNRGIIEKALKKAFAPEFLNRIDDIIMFNSLKRE
;
A
#
# COMPACT_ATOMS: atom_id res chain seq x y z
N GLU A 1 -25.24 2.64 -2.89
CA GLU A 1 -26.25 3.41 -3.66
C GLU A 1 -27.65 2.78 -3.53
N TYR A 2 -27.88 1.48 -3.84
CA TYR A 2 -29.20 0.84 -3.77
C TYR A 2 -29.87 1.04 -2.40
N ARG A 3 -29.18 0.74 -1.29
CA ARG A 3 -29.68 0.94 0.09
C ARG A 3 -29.96 2.41 0.41
N GLN A 4 -29.22 3.32 -0.18
CA GLN A 4 -29.33 4.75 0.09
C GLN A 4 -30.49 5.41 -0.64
N TYR A 5 -30.77 4.99 -1.88
CA TYR A 5 -31.69 5.68 -2.78
C TYR A 5 -32.94 4.85 -3.15
N ILE A 6 -32.84 3.53 -3.21
CA ILE A 6 -33.94 2.67 -3.66
C ILE A 6 -34.66 2.00 -2.47
N GLU A 7 -33.93 1.42 -1.53
CA GLU A 7 -34.49 0.70 -0.38
C GLU A 7 -35.25 1.62 0.59
N LYS A 8 -34.99 2.93 0.55
CA LYS A 8 -35.71 3.93 1.36
C LYS A 8 -37.01 4.41 0.70
N ASP A 9 -37.17 4.19 -0.59
CA ASP A 9 -38.38 4.57 -1.33
C ASP A 9 -39.24 3.34 -1.56
N GLY A 10 -40.25 3.15 -0.68
CA GLY A 10 -41.17 2.00 -0.74
C GLY A 10 -41.97 1.92 -2.06
N ALA A 11 -42.05 2.98 -2.87
CA ALA A 11 -42.65 2.95 -4.18
C ALA A 11 -41.72 2.35 -5.24
N LEU A 12 -40.42 2.58 -5.13
CA LEU A 12 -39.41 2.00 -5.99
C LEU A 12 -39.11 0.54 -5.63
N GLU A 13 -38.97 0.22 -4.35
CA GLU A 13 -38.67 -1.12 -3.88
C GLU A 13 -39.69 -2.17 -4.37
N ARG A 14 -41.00 -1.81 -4.42
CA ARG A 14 -42.06 -2.71 -4.91
C ARG A 14 -42.03 -2.96 -6.41
N ARG A 15 -41.29 -2.15 -7.20
CA ARG A 15 -41.23 -2.24 -8.65
C ARG A 15 -40.00 -2.96 -9.17
N PHE A 16 -38.98 -3.15 -8.32
CA PHE A 16 -37.73 -3.80 -8.65
C PHE A 16 -37.48 -5.02 -7.79
N GLN A 17 -37.21 -6.15 -8.42
CA GLN A 17 -36.76 -7.33 -7.70
C GLN A 17 -35.25 -7.29 -7.52
N LYS A 18 -34.79 -7.46 -6.29
CA LYS A 18 -33.38 -7.51 -5.93
C LYS A 18 -32.78 -8.83 -6.40
N VAL A 19 -31.76 -8.76 -7.25
CA VAL A 19 -30.94 -9.91 -7.67
C VAL A 19 -29.57 -9.76 -7.05
N LEU A 20 -29.17 -10.72 -6.24
CA LEU A 20 -27.85 -10.75 -5.63
C LEU A 20 -26.86 -11.35 -6.62
N VAL A 21 -25.79 -10.62 -6.94
CA VAL A 21 -24.69 -11.09 -7.77
C VAL A 21 -23.47 -11.25 -6.87
N GLU A 22 -22.99 -12.48 -6.72
CA GLU A 22 -21.81 -12.77 -5.94
C GLU A 22 -20.51 -12.53 -6.75
N PRO A 23 -19.40 -12.17 -6.09
CA PRO A 23 -18.10 -12.07 -6.76
C PRO A 23 -17.69 -13.41 -7.38
N THR A 24 -17.02 -13.36 -8.53
CA THR A 24 -16.52 -14.57 -9.20
C THR A 24 -15.28 -15.13 -8.48
N SER A 25 -15.08 -16.43 -8.62
CA SER A 25 -13.86 -17.11 -8.19
C SER A 25 -12.67 -16.75 -9.09
N VAL A 26 -11.45 -17.10 -8.64
CA VAL A 26 -10.22 -16.88 -9.42
C VAL A 26 -10.28 -17.59 -10.78
N ASP A 27 -10.70 -18.87 -10.78
CA ASP A 27 -10.74 -19.67 -12.00
C ASP A 27 -11.81 -19.17 -12.98
N GLU A 28 -12.98 -18.80 -12.50
CA GLU A 28 -14.03 -18.20 -13.33
C GLU A 28 -13.57 -16.85 -13.91
N THR A 29 -12.86 -16.05 -13.12
CA THR A 29 -12.33 -14.76 -13.58
C THR A 29 -11.28 -14.95 -14.69
N ILE A 30 -10.39 -15.94 -14.59
CA ILE A 30 -9.43 -16.28 -15.65
C ILE A 30 -10.17 -16.65 -16.94
N GLN A 31 -11.26 -17.42 -16.85
CA GLN A 31 -12.08 -17.76 -18.02
C GLN A 31 -12.75 -16.52 -18.63
N ILE A 32 -13.28 -15.63 -17.78
CA ILE A 32 -13.88 -14.35 -18.22
C ILE A 32 -12.84 -13.52 -18.97
N LEU A 33 -11.64 -13.33 -18.41
CA LEU A 33 -10.57 -12.55 -19.03
C LEU A 33 -10.16 -13.15 -20.38
N ASN A 34 -10.04 -14.47 -20.47
CA ASN A 34 -9.73 -15.14 -21.75
C ASN A 34 -10.81 -14.90 -22.80
N ASN A 35 -12.09 -14.85 -22.42
CA ASN A 35 -13.20 -14.61 -23.35
C ASN A 35 -13.26 -13.16 -23.85
N ILE A 36 -12.81 -12.20 -23.07
CA ILE A 36 -12.81 -10.76 -23.44
C ILE A 36 -11.47 -10.30 -24.00
N LYS A 37 -10.41 -11.09 -23.85
CA LYS A 37 -9.02 -10.81 -24.22
C LYS A 37 -8.90 -10.18 -25.60
N GLU A 38 -9.47 -10.81 -26.64
CA GLU A 38 -9.36 -10.35 -28.03
C GLU A 38 -9.84 -8.91 -28.22
N LYS A 39 -10.89 -8.48 -27.51
CA LYS A 39 -11.42 -7.13 -27.60
C LYS A 39 -10.43 -6.09 -27.04
N TYR A 40 -9.75 -6.43 -25.94
CA TYR A 40 -8.74 -5.56 -25.33
C TYR A 40 -7.44 -5.56 -26.15
N GLU A 41 -7.06 -6.71 -26.74
CA GLU A 41 -5.93 -6.81 -27.66
C GLU A 41 -6.13 -5.92 -28.90
N ASP A 42 -7.33 -5.92 -29.45
CA ASP A 42 -7.68 -5.06 -30.59
C ASP A 42 -7.76 -3.58 -30.21
N HIS A 43 -8.28 -3.28 -29.01
CA HIS A 43 -8.44 -1.89 -28.54
C HIS A 43 -7.09 -1.22 -28.26
N HIS A 44 -6.19 -1.93 -27.57
CA HIS A 44 -4.87 -1.40 -27.19
C HIS A 44 -3.76 -1.76 -28.18
N ASN A 45 -4.06 -2.51 -29.24
CA ASN A 45 -3.07 -2.99 -30.21
C ASN A 45 -1.90 -3.76 -29.55
N VAL A 46 -2.22 -4.66 -28.64
CA VAL A 46 -1.28 -5.50 -27.88
C VAL A 46 -1.67 -6.98 -27.95
N ASN A 47 -0.78 -7.86 -27.47
CA ASN A 47 -1.09 -9.27 -27.24
C ASN A 47 -0.81 -9.61 -25.78
N TYR A 48 -1.77 -10.23 -25.08
CA TYR A 48 -1.56 -10.70 -23.72
C TYR A 48 -1.07 -12.14 -23.70
N THR A 49 0.01 -12.41 -22.94
CA THR A 49 0.42 -13.79 -22.68
C THR A 49 -0.53 -14.48 -21.71
N PRO A 50 -0.62 -15.82 -21.73
CA PRO A 50 -1.42 -16.56 -20.73
C PRO A 50 -1.02 -16.24 -19.30
N GLU A 51 0.30 -16.10 -19.06
CA GLU A 51 0.86 -15.73 -17.75
C GLU A 51 0.41 -14.33 -17.31
N ALA A 52 0.32 -13.37 -18.25
CA ALA A 52 -0.20 -12.03 -17.97
C ALA A 52 -1.67 -12.06 -17.53
N ILE A 53 -2.50 -12.87 -18.19
CA ILE A 53 -3.92 -13.05 -17.81
C ILE A 53 -4.04 -13.63 -16.40
N GLU A 54 -3.27 -14.69 -16.10
CA GLU A 54 -3.24 -15.25 -14.75
C GLU A 54 -2.73 -14.24 -13.71
N ALA A 55 -1.70 -13.46 -14.05
CA ALA A 55 -1.16 -12.42 -13.19
C ALA A 55 -2.18 -11.32 -12.89
N CYS A 56 -2.98 -10.88 -13.88
CA CYS A 56 -4.06 -9.90 -13.64
C CYS A 56 -5.01 -10.38 -12.56
N VAL A 57 -5.39 -11.66 -12.55
CA VAL A 57 -6.33 -12.20 -11.56
C VAL A 57 -5.64 -12.46 -10.22
N LYS A 58 -4.51 -13.17 -10.23
CA LYS A 58 -3.81 -13.58 -8.98
C LYS A 58 -3.26 -12.38 -8.21
N LEU A 59 -2.61 -11.43 -8.91
CA LEU A 59 -2.02 -10.26 -8.27
C LEU A 59 -3.08 -9.29 -7.76
N THR A 60 -4.12 -9.01 -8.53
CA THR A 60 -5.21 -8.14 -8.06
C THR A 60 -5.99 -8.77 -6.92
N ASN A 61 -6.22 -10.10 -6.95
CA ASN A 61 -6.89 -10.78 -5.85
C ASN A 61 -6.08 -10.72 -4.55
N ARG A 62 -4.75 -10.79 -4.66
CA ARG A 62 -3.82 -10.74 -3.51
C ARG A 62 -3.61 -9.33 -2.97
N TYR A 63 -3.50 -8.32 -3.84
CA TYR A 63 -3.00 -6.99 -3.48
C TYR A 63 -4.07 -5.89 -3.49
N ILE A 64 -5.20 -6.07 -4.17
CA ILE A 64 -6.31 -5.11 -4.20
C ILE A 64 -7.49 -5.70 -3.43
N THR A 65 -7.72 -5.18 -2.22
CA THR A 65 -8.71 -5.72 -1.27
C THR A 65 -10.01 -4.91 -1.21
N ASP A 66 -10.02 -3.70 -1.76
CA ASP A 66 -11.16 -2.78 -1.73
C ASP A 66 -12.17 -3.01 -2.86
N ARG A 67 -11.86 -3.89 -3.82
CA ARG A 67 -12.70 -4.25 -4.97
C ARG A 67 -12.84 -5.75 -5.12
N HIS A 68 -13.87 -6.17 -5.83
CA HIS A 68 -14.18 -7.58 -6.06
C HIS A 68 -13.75 -8.04 -7.46
N LEU A 69 -13.56 -9.35 -7.61
CA LEU A 69 -13.45 -9.98 -8.91
C LEU A 69 -14.86 -10.03 -9.57
N PRO A 70 -14.97 -9.88 -10.90
CA PRO A 70 -13.86 -9.78 -11.89
C PRO A 70 -13.34 -8.37 -12.12
N ASP A 71 -14.01 -7.29 -11.66
CA ASP A 71 -13.75 -5.90 -12.02
C ASP A 71 -12.29 -5.50 -11.86
N LYS A 72 -11.69 -5.74 -10.70
CA LYS A 72 -10.29 -5.37 -10.43
C LYS A 72 -9.29 -6.05 -11.36
N ALA A 73 -9.59 -7.25 -11.86
CA ALA A 73 -8.75 -7.96 -12.79
C ALA A 73 -8.91 -7.43 -14.22
N ILE A 74 -10.13 -7.02 -14.59
CA ILE A 74 -10.42 -6.34 -15.86
C ILE A 74 -9.73 -4.99 -15.90
N ASP A 75 -9.81 -4.20 -14.82
CA ASP A 75 -9.11 -2.91 -14.72
C ASP A 75 -7.59 -3.07 -14.90
N ALA A 76 -7.00 -4.11 -14.28
CA ALA A 76 -5.57 -4.38 -14.43
C ALA A 76 -5.19 -4.82 -15.85
N LEU A 77 -6.05 -5.57 -16.53
CA LEU A 77 -5.87 -5.97 -17.92
C LEU A 77 -5.88 -4.74 -18.85
N ASP A 78 -6.89 -3.88 -18.69
CA ASP A 78 -7.09 -2.66 -19.46
C ASP A 78 -5.90 -1.69 -19.28
N GLU A 79 -5.53 -1.39 -18.05
CA GLU A 79 -4.42 -0.49 -17.73
C GLU A 79 -3.06 -1.05 -18.22
N ALA A 80 -2.83 -2.37 -18.11
CA ALA A 80 -1.60 -3.00 -18.59
C ALA A 80 -1.48 -2.90 -20.13
N GLY A 81 -2.57 -3.12 -20.85
CA GLY A 81 -2.62 -2.95 -22.31
C GLY A 81 -2.35 -1.53 -22.72
N SER A 82 -3.06 -0.58 -22.11
CA SER A 82 -2.91 0.87 -22.36
C SER A 82 -1.47 1.34 -22.11
N ARG A 83 -0.89 0.96 -20.98
CA ARG A 83 0.47 1.37 -20.60
C ARG A 83 1.54 0.82 -21.53
N VAL A 84 1.47 -0.47 -21.88
CA VAL A 84 2.39 -1.09 -22.82
C VAL A 84 2.27 -0.45 -24.20
N HIS A 85 1.06 -0.16 -24.65
CA HIS A 85 0.82 0.56 -25.89
C HIS A 85 1.50 1.94 -25.86
N ILE A 86 1.23 2.77 -24.87
CA ILE A 86 1.79 4.12 -24.73
C ILE A 86 3.33 4.10 -24.62
N SER A 87 3.88 3.15 -23.85
CA SER A 87 5.35 3.04 -23.66
C SER A 87 6.09 2.66 -24.91
N ASN A 88 5.43 1.97 -25.85
CA ASN A 88 6.04 1.48 -27.08
C ASN A 88 5.67 2.30 -28.32
N ILE A 89 4.96 3.42 -28.15
CA ILE A 89 4.73 4.37 -29.23
C ILE A 89 6.05 5.08 -29.53
N VAL A 90 6.80 4.57 -30.50
CA VAL A 90 7.97 5.23 -31.05
C VAL A 90 7.55 5.95 -32.32
N VAL A 91 7.48 7.28 -32.28
CA VAL A 91 7.22 8.08 -33.48
C VAL A 91 8.40 7.95 -34.43
N PRO A 92 8.19 7.50 -35.66
CA PRO A 92 9.27 7.37 -36.63
C PRO A 92 10.00 8.70 -36.89
N LYS A 93 11.31 8.64 -37.09
CA LYS A 93 12.14 9.84 -37.30
C LYS A 93 11.71 10.68 -38.50
N ASN A 94 11.19 10.02 -39.58
CA ASN A 94 10.67 10.71 -40.76
C ASN A 94 9.50 11.63 -40.43
N ILE A 95 8.61 11.25 -39.53
CA ILE A 95 7.48 12.11 -39.08
C ILE A 95 8.01 13.32 -38.33
N LEU A 96 8.95 13.12 -37.39
CA LEU A 96 9.56 14.22 -36.62
C LEU A 96 10.33 15.20 -37.54
N GLU A 97 11.02 14.68 -38.56
CA GLU A 97 11.73 15.51 -39.53
C GLU A 97 10.78 16.36 -40.38
N VAL A 98 9.65 15.79 -40.81
CA VAL A 98 8.63 16.53 -41.57
C VAL A 98 7.94 17.57 -40.70
N GLU A 99 7.62 17.24 -39.44
CA GLU A 99 7.07 18.22 -38.49
C GLU A 99 8.04 19.37 -38.23
N GLY A 100 9.35 19.11 -38.08
CA GLY A 100 10.38 20.14 -37.96
C GLY A 100 10.46 21.05 -39.18
N LYS A 101 10.41 20.48 -40.41
CA LYS A 101 10.37 21.29 -41.65
C LYS A 101 9.15 22.14 -41.79
N ILE A 102 8.00 21.65 -41.31
CA ILE A 102 6.74 22.46 -41.32
C ILE A 102 6.89 23.67 -40.38
N GLU A 103 7.53 23.49 -39.23
CA GLU A 103 7.73 24.55 -38.25
C GLU A 103 8.72 25.60 -38.79
N GLU A 104 9.81 25.20 -39.41
CA GLU A 104 10.76 26.08 -40.11
C GLU A 104 10.07 26.91 -41.19
N VAL A 105 9.30 26.26 -42.07
CA VAL A 105 8.56 26.94 -43.16
C VAL A 105 7.51 27.90 -42.61
N LYS A 106 6.84 27.56 -41.50
CA LYS A 106 5.90 28.49 -40.82
C LYS A 106 6.60 29.74 -40.27
N GLU A 107 7.78 29.54 -39.66
CA GLU A 107 8.55 30.68 -39.16
C GLU A 107 9.05 31.56 -40.29
N GLU A 108 9.57 30.97 -41.38
CA GLU A 108 9.98 31.73 -42.57
C GLU A 108 8.82 32.49 -43.19
N LYS A 109 7.68 31.83 -43.37
CA LYS A 109 6.45 32.46 -43.86
C LYS A 109 6.06 33.68 -43.02
N ASN A 110 6.10 33.54 -41.68
CA ASN A 110 5.76 34.66 -40.79
C ASN A 110 6.77 35.83 -40.91
N LYS A 111 8.07 35.56 -41.12
CA LYS A 111 9.09 36.58 -41.36
C LYS A 111 8.86 37.30 -42.69
N VAL A 112 8.55 36.56 -43.75
CA VAL A 112 8.33 37.11 -45.12
C VAL A 112 7.03 37.90 -45.15
N VAL A 113 5.98 37.49 -44.50
CA VAL A 113 4.70 38.24 -44.37
C VAL A 113 4.94 39.57 -43.65
N ARG A 114 5.73 39.61 -42.59
CA ARG A 114 6.09 40.84 -41.88
C ARG A 114 6.86 41.84 -42.76
N SER A 115 7.65 41.29 -43.72
CA SER A 115 8.39 42.08 -44.70
C SER A 115 7.59 42.42 -45.95
N GLN A 116 6.28 42.16 -45.99
CA GLN A 116 5.35 42.47 -47.10
C GLN A 116 5.69 41.84 -48.45
N ARG A 117 6.47 40.74 -48.48
CA ARG A 117 6.80 39.99 -49.69
C ARG A 117 5.77 38.92 -50.00
N TYR A 118 4.63 39.31 -50.52
CA TYR A 118 3.51 38.42 -50.69
C TYR A 118 3.66 37.28 -51.69
N GLU A 119 4.50 37.46 -52.73
CA GLU A 119 4.81 36.38 -53.69
C GLU A 119 5.63 35.25 -53.07
N GLU A 120 6.62 35.59 -52.26
CA GLU A 120 7.41 34.61 -51.50
C GLU A 120 6.57 33.89 -50.42
N ALA A 121 5.69 34.64 -49.76
CA ALA A 121 4.78 34.06 -48.77
C ALA A 121 3.78 33.08 -49.41
N ALA A 122 3.35 33.32 -50.65
CA ALA A 122 2.49 32.37 -51.40
C ALA A 122 3.22 31.05 -51.67
N LYS A 123 4.49 31.11 -52.14
CA LYS A 123 5.31 29.89 -52.34
C LYS A 123 5.55 29.11 -51.08
N LEU A 124 5.83 29.77 -49.97
CA LEU A 124 6.00 29.14 -48.67
C LEU A 124 4.71 28.49 -48.16
N ARG A 125 3.55 29.10 -48.43
CA ARG A 125 2.22 28.50 -48.12
C ARG A 125 1.98 27.22 -48.91
N ASP A 126 2.31 27.23 -50.23
CA ASP A 126 2.17 26.04 -51.05
C ASP A 126 3.12 24.93 -50.58
N ARG A 127 4.34 25.28 -50.15
CA ARG A 127 5.31 24.36 -49.56
C ARG A 127 4.82 23.78 -48.23
N GLU A 128 4.27 24.62 -47.36
CA GLU A 128 3.66 24.19 -46.10
C GLU A 128 2.53 23.18 -46.34
N ARG A 129 1.66 23.44 -47.31
CA ARG A 129 0.57 22.53 -47.67
C ARG A 129 1.09 21.19 -48.17
N GLN A 130 2.11 21.17 -49.04
CA GLN A 130 2.74 19.92 -49.50
C GLN A 130 3.32 19.10 -48.35
N LEU A 131 4.03 19.73 -47.41
CA LEU A 131 4.60 19.08 -46.25
C LEU A 131 3.49 18.55 -45.30
N GLN A 132 2.36 19.26 -45.15
CA GLN A 132 1.22 18.79 -44.41
C GLN A 132 0.57 17.55 -45.03
N GLU A 133 0.43 17.52 -46.36
CA GLU A 133 -0.07 16.31 -47.06
C GLU A 133 0.90 15.13 -46.94
N GLU A 134 2.20 15.40 -46.96
CA GLU A 134 3.24 14.39 -46.75
C GLU A 134 3.19 13.83 -45.31
N LEU A 135 3.01 14.72 -44.32
CA LEU A 135 2.85 14.35 -42.90
C LEU A 135 1.63 13.48 -42.69
N GLU A 136 0.49 13.82 -43.30
CA GLU A 136 -0.72 13.02 -43.17
C GLU A 136 -0.56 11.63 -43.79
N ARG A 137 0.14 11.53 -44.93
CA ARG A 137 0.43 10.23 -45.55
C ARG A 137 1.36 9.39 -44.66
N ALA A 138 2.43 10.01 -44.13
CA ALA A 138 3.35 9.33 -43.25
C ALA A 138 2.67 8.87 -41.94
N LYS A 139 1.76 9.68 -41.37
CA LYS A 139 0.99 9.29 -40.19
C LYS A 139 0.03 8.12 -40.48
N LYS A 140 -0.67 8.13 -41.61
CA LYS A 140 -1.53 7.01 -42.00
C LYS A 140 -0.75 5.73 -42.22
N GLN A 141 0.37 5.82 -42.89
CA GLN A 141 1.22 4.64 -43.11
C GLN A 141 1.78 4.08 -41.79
N TRP A 142 2.20 4.95 -40.90
CA TRP A 142 2.64 4.56 -39.57
C TRP A 142 1.52 3.91 -38.72
N GLU A 143 0.30 4.45 -38.79
CA GLU A 143 -0.87 3.82 -38.12
C GLU A 143 -1.17 2.43 -38.68
N GLU A 144 -1.07 2.23 -39.99
CA GLU A 144 -1.27 0.92 -40.62
C GLU A 144 -0.17 -0.08 -40.26
N GLU A 145 1.09 0.37 -40.25
CA GLU A 145 2.24 -0.44 -39.81
C GLU A 145 2.16 -0.77 -38.29
N SER A 146 1.76 0.20 -37.49
CA SER A 146 1.58 0.03 -36.04
C SER A 146 0.50 -1.00 -35.70
N ARG A 147 -0.58 -1.10 -36.50
CA ARG A 147 -1.62 -2.12 -36.31
C ARG A 147 -1.13 -3.54 -36.60
N THR A 148 -0.10 -3.71 -37.43
CA THR A 148 0.47 -5.03 -37.73
C THR A 148 1.48 -5.52 -36.71
N HIS A 149 2.10 -4.60 -35.94
CA HIS A 149 3.09 -4.90 -34.91
C HIS A 149 2.50 -4.73 -33.51
N ARG A 150 1.81 -5.78 -33.02
CA ARG A 150 1.28 -5.80 -31.65
C ARG A 150 2.41 -6.08 -30.64
N THR A 151 2.52 -5.24 -29.63
CA THR A 151 3.45 -5.43 -28.51
C THR A 151 2.88 -6.45 -27.52
N THR A 152 3.74 -7.30 -26.96
CA THR A 152 3.33 -8.33 -26.02
C THR A 152 3.32 -7.78 -24.59
N VAL A 153 2.20 -7.97 -23.88
CA VAL A 153 2.07 -7.70 -22.44
C VAL A 153 2.43 -8.98 -21.68
N ASN A 154 3.42 -8.89 -20.82
CA ASN A 154 3.90 -9.99 -20.00
C ASN A 154 3.49 -9.83 -18.52
N GLU A 155 3.84 -10.81 -17.68
CA GLU A 155 3.58 -10.79 -16.25
C GLU A 155 4.20 -9.57 -15.54
N GLU A 156 5.40 -9.14 -15.96
CA GLU A 156 6.10 -8.00 -15.37
C GLU A 156 5.34 -6.68 -15.57
N ASN A 157 4.78 -6.49 -16.77
CA ASN A 157 3.97 -5.30 -17.07
C ASN A 157 2.71 -5.26 -16.19
N VAL A 158 2.07 -6.40 -15.99
CA VAL A 158 0.92 -6.50 -15.08
C VAL A 158 1.33 -6.22 -13.63
N ALA A 159 2.49 -6.75 -13.20
CA ALA A 159 3.01 -6.49 -11.85
C ALA A 159 3.26 -5.01 -11.60
N GLU A 160 3.80 -4.27 -12.59
CA GLU A 160 3.96 -2.83 -12.52
C GLU A 160 2.64 -2.08 -12.35
N VAL A 161 1.62 -2.49 -13.10
CA VAL A 161 0.30 -1.88 -13.03
C VAL A 161 -0.36 -2.15 -11.67
N VAL A 162 -0.34 -3.40 -11.21
CA VAL A 162 -0.88 -3.76 -9.89
C VAL A 162 -0.13 -3.03 -8.77
N ALA A 163 1.19 -2.82 -8.91
CA ALA A 163 1.97 -2.02 -7.98
C ALA A 163 1.49 -0.58 -7.89
N MET A 164 1.21 0.05 -9.04
CA MET A 164 0.64 1.40 -9.06
C MET A 164 -0.77 1.46 -8.45
N MET A 165 -1.63 0.50 -8.80
CA MET A 165 -3.01 0.46 -8.30
C MET A 165 -3.09 0.23 -6.79
N SER A 166 -2.19 -0.60 -6.25
CA SER A 166 -2.17 -0.99 -4.83
C SER A 166 -1.25 -0.11 -3.97
N GLY A 167 -0.35 0.67 -4.58
CA GLY A 167 0.71 1.42 -3.89
C GLY A 167 1.84 0.55 -3.33
N ILE A 168 1.97 -0.70 -3.82
CA ILE A 168 3.02 -1.64 -3.39
C ILE A 168 4.19 -1.55 -4.36
N PRO A 169 5.44 -1.53 -3.89
CA PRO A 169 6.61 -1.51 -4.79
C PRO A 169 6.65 -2.72 -5.74
N VAL A 170 7.00 -2.46 -7.01
CA VAL A 170 7.12 -3.49 -8.07
C VAL A 170 8.08 -4.61 -7.68
N THR A 171 9.21 -4.23 -7.07
CA THR A 171 10.24 -5.17 -6.59
C THR A 171 9.69 -6.24 -5.68
N ARG A 172 8.59 -5.94 -4.97
CA ARG A 172 7.96 -6.88 -4.04
C ARG A 172 7.03 -7.86 -4.73
N ILE A 173 6.49 -7.50 -5.88
CA ILE A 173 5.61 -8.35 -6.68
C ILE A 173 6.45 -9.31 -7.55
N ALA A 174 7.59 -8.82 -8.08
CA ALA A 174 8.45 -9.53 -9.01
C ALA A 174 9.59 -10.34 -8.35
N GLU A 175 10.17 -9.85 -7.22
CA GLU A 175 11.24 -10.58 -6.54
C GLU A 175 10.72 -11.69 -5.63
N LYS A 176 11.44 -12.82 -5.58
CA LYS A 176 11.24 -13.84 -4.55
C LYS A 176 11.49 -13.21 -3.18
N GLU A 177 10.42 -12.88 -2.46
CA GLU A 177 10.40 -12.28 -1.09
C GLU A 177 11.41 -12.93 -0.13
N SER A 178 11.74 -14.19 -0.36
CA SER A 178 12.66 -14.99 0.47
C SER A 178 14.08 -14.42 0.55
N GLY A 179 14.60 -13.81 -0.50
CA GLY A 179 15.97 -13.24 -0.52
C GLY A 179 16.08 -11.95 0.29
N LYS A 180 15.08 -11.07 0.17
CA LYS A 180 15.01 -9.79 0.92
C LYS A 180 14.81 -10.06 2.41
N LEU A 181 13.91 -10.97 2.76
CA LEU A 181 13.67 -11.35 4.16
C LEU A 181 14.89 -11.98 4.85
N ARG A 182 15.75 -12.67 4.11
CA ARG A 182 16.98 -13.28 4.66
C ARG A 182 17.99 -12.23 5.11
N ARG A 183 18.17 -11.15 4.33
CA ARG A 183 19.12 -10.06 4.60
C ARG A 183 18.56 -9.01 5.57
N MET A 184 17.25 -9.04 5.83
CA MET A 184 16.54 -8.05 6.65
C MET A 184 17.20 -7.80 8.01
N LYS A 185 17.67 -8.86 8.69
CA LYS A 185 18.29 -8.72 10.02
C LYS A 185 19.55 -7.87 9.97
N GLU A 186 20.46 -8.17 9.05
CA GLU A 186 21.77 -7.50 8.91
C GLU A 186 21.59 -6.03 8.52
N GLU A 187 20.72 -5.77 7.55
CA GLU A 187 20.46 -4.41 7.08
C GLU A 187 19.75 -3.53 8.14
N MET A 188 18.84 -4.12 8.92
CA MET A 188 18.17 -3.41 10.02
C MET A 188 19.10 -3.13 11.19
N MET A 189 20.00 -4.08 11.56
CA MET A 189 21.01 -3.87 12.62
C MET A 189 21.97 -2.73 12.28
N GLY A 190 22.30 -2.53 11.01
CA GLY A 190 23.13 -1.39 10.56
C GLY A 190 22.47 -0.02 10.70
N LYS A 191 21.13 0.03 10.76
CA LYS A 191 20.35 1.27 10.83
C LYS A 191 19.82 1.61 12.22
N VAL A 192 19.57 0.60 13.05
CA VAL A 192 19.05 0.75 14.41
C VAL A 192 20.12 0.30 15.40
N ILE A 193 20.97 1.23 15.82
CA ILE A 193 22.16 0.97 16.63
C ILE A 193 21.77 0.67 18.09
N GLY A 194 22.39 -0.35 18.67
CA GLY A 194 22.26 -0.68 20.10
C GLY A 194 20.95 -1.39 20.49
N GLN A 195 20.17 -1.91 19.51
CA GLN A 195 18.91 -2.64 19.76
C GLN A 195 18.86 -3.98 19.01
N ASP A 196 19.98 -4.68 18.93
CA ASP A 196 20.15 -5.88 18.12
C ASP A 196 19.18 -7.02 18.50
N GLU A 197 18.89 -7.17 19.81
CA GLU A 197 17.93 -8.17 20.29
C GLU A 197 16.50 -7.80 19.85
N ALA A 198 16.10 -6.55 19.98
CA ALA A 198 14.79 -6.06 19.57
C ALA A 198 14.59 -6.24 18.06
N VAL A 199 15.56 -5.83 17.25
CA VAL A 199 15.57 -6.03 15.78
C VAL A 199 15.48 -7.52 15.46
N GLY A 200 16.27 -8.37 16.10
CA GLY A 200 16.26 -9.81 15.87
C GLY A 200 14.91 -10.47 16.12
N LYS A 201 14.20 -10.09 17.21
CA LYS A 201 12.86 -10.62 17.54
C LYS A 201 11.82 -10.20 16.51
N VAL A 202 11.79 -8.90 16.14
CA VAL A 202 10.85 -8.38 15.12
C VAL A 202 11.05 -9.10 13.79
N VAL A 203 12.29 -9.16 13.32
CA VAL A 203 12.61 -9.80 12.03
C VAL A 203 12.22 -11.27 12.04
N LYS A 204 12.53 -12.00 13.10
CA LYS A 204 12.18 -13.43 13.24
C LYS A 204 10.66 -13.65 13.23
N ALA A 205 9.89 -12.79 13.86
CA ALA A 205 8.43 -12.87 13.86
C ALA A 205 7.85 -12.61 12.46
N ILE A 206 8.36 -11.59 11.76
CA ILE A 206 7.95 -11.28 10.37
C ILE A 206 8.30 -12.43 9.44
N GLN A 207 9.51 -13.00 9.55
CA GLN A 207 9.95 -14.15 8.75
C GLN A 207 9.05 -15.36 8.96
N ARG A 208 8.68 -15.67 10.21
CA ARG A 208 7.77 -16.80 10.54
C ARG A 208 6.38 -16.61 9.89
N ASN A 209 5.83 -15.40 9.95
CA ASN A 209 4.55 -15.11 9.31
C ASN A 209 4.63 -15.30 7.78
N ARG A 210 5.67 -14.74 7.16
CA ARG A 210 5.85 -14.84 5.70
C ARG A 210 6.16 -16.25 5.20
N ALA A 211 6.69 -17.11 6.07
CA ALA A 211 6.87 -18.54 5.79
C ALA A 211 5.55 -19.35 5.87
N GLY A 212 4.41 -18.71 6.11
CA GLY A 212 3.11 -19.37 6.20
C GLY A 212 2.86 -20.12 7.51
N LEU A 213 3.65 -19.85 8.55
CA LEU A 213 3.53 -20.51 9.86
C LEU A 213 2.52 -19.82 10.80
N LYS A 214 1.84 -18.78 10.32
CA LYS A 214 0.81 -18.02 11.05
C LYS A 214 -0.50 -18.03 10.27
N ASP A 215 -1.61 -17.82 10.97
CA ASP A 215 -2.92 -17.68 10.38
C ASP A 215 -2.94 -16.53 9.34
N PRO A 216 -3.28 -16.80 8.07
CA PRO A 216 -3.30 -15.80 7.00
C PRO A 216 -4.35 -14.70 7.21
N ASN A 217 -5.30 -14.92 8.12
CA ASN A 217 -6.34 -13.93 8.44
C ASN A 217 -5.86 -12.87 9.45
N ARG A 218 -4.70 -13.02 10.06
CA ARG A 218 -4.14 -12.07 11.01
C ARG A 218 -3.16 -11.10 10.37
N PRO A 219 -2.89 -9.93 10.99
CA PRO A 219 -1.83 -9.02 10.58
C PRO A 219 -0.47 -9.72 10.45
N ILE A 220 0.42 -9.22 9.60
CA ILE A 220 1.78 -9.74 9.41
C ILE A 220 2.53 -9.82 10.73
N GLY A 221 2.35 -8.84 11.61
CA GLY A 221 2.93 -8.82 12.94
C GLY A 221 2.21 -7.85 13.86
N SER A 222 2.16 -8.21 15.14
CA SER A 222 1.62 -7.38 16.21
C SER A 222 2.60 -7.34 17.37
N PHE A 223 3.11 -6.15 17.71
CA PHE A 223 4.20 -5.98 18.66
C PHE A 223 3.90 -4.91 19.70
N ILE A 224 4.33 -5.15 20.95
CA ILE A 224 4.42 -4.10 21.96
C ILE A 224 5.90 -3.78 22.17
N PHE A 225 6.29 -2.53 21.91
CA PHE A 225 7.64 -2.01 22.15
C PHE A 225 7.70 -1.32 23.50
N LEU A 226 8.40 -1.92 24.44
CA LEU A 226 8.58 -1.41 25.79
C LEU A 226 9.94 -0.76 25.98
N GLY A 227 9.99 0.31 26.72
CA GLY A 227 11.25 0.96 27.10
C GLY A 227 11.12 2.46 27.28
N PRO A 228 12.13 3.13 27.81
CA PRO A 228 12.11 4.57 28.05
C PRO A 228 11.98 5.36 26.74
N THR A 229 11.69 6.65 26.87
CA THR A 229 11.62 7.54 25.71
C THR A 229 13.01 7.75 25.10
N GLY A 230 13.08 7.85 23.76
CA GLY A 230 14.33 8.17 23.07
C GLY A 230 15.24 6.97 22.74
N VAL A 231 14.87 5.72 23.07
CA VAL A 231 15.70 4.52 22.83
C VAL A 231 15.58 3.93 21.41
N GLY A 232 14.80 4.54 20.51
CA GLY A 232 14.72 4.13 19.11
C GLY A 232 13.46 3.34 18.73
N LYS A 233 12.43 3.25 19.59
CA LYS A 233 11.16 2.53 19.28
C LYS A 233 10.52 3.02 17.96
N THR A 234 10.32 4.32 17.83
CA THR A 234 9.76 4.94 16.62
C THR A 234 10.71 4.83 15.43
N GLN A 235 12.03 4.87 15.65
CA GLN A 235 13.02 4.72 14.59
C GLN A 235 12.98 3.32 13.99
N LEU A 236 12.85 2.28 14.80
CA LEU A 236 12.70 0.91 14.29
C LEU A 236 11.44 0.78 13.43
N ALA A 237 10.32 1.37 13.84
CA ALA A 237 9.09 1.35 13.04
C ALA A 237 9.27 2.06 11.68
N LYS A 238 9.99 3.19 11.63
CA LYS A 238 10.31 3.91 10.39
C LYS A 238 11.20 3.08 9.46
N GLU A 239 12.27 2.50 10.00
CA GLU A 239 13.16 1.67 9.19
C GLU A 239 12.49 0.40 8.68
N LEU A 240 11.57 -0.19 9.47
CA LEU A 240 10.73 -1.30 9.00
C LEU A 240 9.83 -0.87 7.84
N ALA A 241 9.22 0.33 7.91
CA ALA A 241 8.40 0.86 6.83
C ALA A 241 9.22 1.05 5.55
N ARG A 242 10.39 1.66 5.64
CA ARG A 242 11.33 1.81 4.52
C ARG A 242 11.75 0.46 3.94
N TYR A 243 12.09 -0.49 4.80
CA TYR A 243 12.60 -1.79 4.35
C TYR A 243 11.52 -2.66 3.71
N LEU A 244 10.35 -2.73 4.34
CA LEU A 244 9.26 -3.59 3.89
C LEU A 244 8.41 -2.98 2.77
N PHE A 245 8.29 -1.66 2.74
CA PHE A 245 7.36 -0.96 1.84
C PHE A 245 8.04 0.10 0.97
N ASP A 246 9.38 0.21 1.03
CA ASP A 246 10.25 1.12 0.28
C ASP A 246 9.90 2.62 0.43
N THR A 247 9.01 2.97 1.37
CA THR A 247 8.61 4.36 1.64
C THR A 247 8.36 4.59 3.13
N GLU A 248 8.76 5.76 3.64
CA GLU A 248 8.39 6.17 5.00
C GLU A 248 6.91 6.49 5.15
N GLU A 249 6.26 6.86 4.08
CA GLU A 249 4.83 7.18 4.07
C GLU A 249 3.95 5.96 4.35
N ALA A 250 4.50 4.75 4.27
CA ALA A 250 3.83 3.53 4.71
C ALA A 250 3.73 3.42 6.25
N LEU A 251 4.30 4.39 7.01
CA LEU A 251 4.13 4.49 8.45
C LEU A 251 2.91 5.34 8.80
N VAL A 252 1.87 4.70 9.30
CA VAL A 252 0.67 5.35 9.88
C VAL A 252 0.90 5.53 11.37
N ARG A 253 1.31 6.73 11.80
CA ARG A 253 1.49 7.05 13.21
C ARG A 253 0.22 7.66 13.79
N ILE A 254 -0.17 7.18 14.97
CA ILE A 254 -1.30 7.68 15.77
C ILE A 254 -0.84 7.78 17.22
N ASP A 255 -1.00 8.95 17.82
CA ASP A 255 -0.71 9.19 19.22
C ASP A 255 -1.94 8.87 20.08
N MET A 256 -1.82 7.89 20.95
CA MET A 256 -2.94 7.43 21.78
C MET A 256 -3.30 8.40 22.91
N SER A 257 -2.45 9.38 23.19
CA SER A 257 -2.80 10.47 24.12
C SER A 257 -3.97 11.34 23.64
N GLU A 258 -4.24 11.35 22.33
CA GLU A 258 -5.41 12.03 21.76
C GLU A 258 -6.72 11.20 21.89
N TYR A 259 -6.62 9.95 22.34
CA TYR A 259 -7.73 8.97 22.41
C TYR A 259 -7.98 8.49 23.85
N MET A 260 -7.80 9.35 24.82
CA MET A 260 -8.01 9.09 26.25
C MET A 260 -9.51 9.06 26.59
N GLU A 261 -10.33 9.79 25.84
CA GLU A 261 -11.77 9.94 26.11
C GLU A 261 -12.59 9.04 25.19
N LYS A 262 -13.74 8.56 25.70
CA LYS A 262 -14.62 7.63 24.97
C LYS A 262 -15.04 8.13 23.59
N PHE A 263 -15.39 9.42 23.46
CA PHE A 263 -15.81 9.94 22.15
C PHE A 263 -14.66 10.16 21.19
N SER A 264 -13.42 10.25 21.64
CA SER A 264 -12.29 10.33 20.73
C SER A 264 -12.04 9.01 20.01
N VAL A 265 -12.48 7.88 20.58
CA VAL A 265 -12.38 6.55 19.96
C VAL A 265 -13.13 6.48 18.62
N SER A 266 -14.29 7.14 18.52
CA SER A 266 -15.04 7.20 17.26
C SER A 266 -14.25 7.87 16.12
N ARG A 267 -13.29 8.74 16.41
CA ARG A 267 -12.42 9.32 15.37
C ARG A 267 -11.48 8.32 14.70
N LEU A 268 -11.20 7.17 15.37
CA LEU A 268 -10.38 6.10 14.76
C LEU A 268 -11.11 5.36 13.65
N ILE A 269 -12.40 5.07 13.84
CA ILE A 269 -13.22 4.27 12.92
C ILE A 269 -14.26 5.10 12.16
N GLY A 270 -14.43 6.38 12.50
CA GLY A 270 -15.42 7.31 11.96
C GLY A 270 -16.57 7.58 12.92
N ALA A 271 -17.18 8.75 12.79
CA ALA A 271 -18.32 9.16 13.59
C ALA A 271 -19.58 8.39 13.17
N PRO A 272 -20.52 8.09 14.11
CA PRO A 272 -21.81 7.50 13.78
C PRO A 272 -22.63 8.42 12.86
N PRO A 273 -23.63 7.86 12.12
CA PRO A 273 -24.54 8.64 11.30
C PRO A 273 -25.21 9.77 12.09
N GLY A 274 -25.19 10.98 11.53
CA GLY A 274 -25.79 12.16 12.15
C GLY A 274 -24.87 13.00 13.03
N TYR A 275 -23.63 12.58 13.24
CA TYR A 275 -22.60 13.37 13.93
C TYR A 275 -21.68 14.09 12.96
N VAL A 276 -21.12 15.23 13.41
CA VAL A 276 -20.13 16.01 12.64
C VAL A 276 -18.90 15.14 12.39
N GLY A 277 -18.42 15.10 11.13
CA GLY A 277 -17.28 14.27 10.70
C GLY A 277 -17.65 12.86 10.23
N TYR A 278 -18.94 12.52 10.09
CA TYR A 278 -19.39 11.23 9.56
C TYR A 278 -18.85 10.96 8.13
N GLU A 279 -18.83 11.97 7.28
CA GLU A 279 -18.37 11.84 5.87
C GLU A 279 -16.85 11.72 5.74
N GLU A 280 -16.09 12.19 6.72
CA GLU A 280 -14.63 12.18 6.70
C GLU A 280 -14.03 10.78 6.93
N GLY A 281 -14.84 9.86 7.49
CA GLY A 281 -14.39 8.51 7.86
C GLY A 281 -13.45 8.50 9.08
N GLY A 282 -12.97 7.31 9.46
CA GLY A 282 -12.06 7.19 10.61
C GLY A 282 -10.61 7.43 10.27
N GLN A 283 -9.88 8.10 11.14
CA GLN A 283 -8.47 8.43 10.92
C GLN A 283 -7.58 7.20 10.71
N LEU A 284 -7.84 6.09 11.44
CA LEU A 284 -7.12 4.84 11.27
C LEU A 284 -7.64 4.08 10.03
N THR A 285 -8.95 3.89 9.97
CA THR A 285 -9.58 3.07 8.93
C THR A 285 -9.38 3.64 7.53
N GLU A 286 -9.49 4.98 7.34
CA GLU A 286 -9.25 5.60 6.05
C GLU A 286 -7.78 5.56 5.62
N LYS A 287 -6.82 5.73 6.56
CA LYS A 287 -5.39 5.61 6.23
C LYS A 287 -5.04 4.19 5.80
N VAL A 288 -5.55 3.16 6.51
CA VAL A 288 -5.31 1.76 6.16
C VAL A 288 -6.02 1.37 4.87
N ARG A 289 -7.26 1.84 4.65
CA ARG A 289 -7.99 1.62 3.40
C ARG A 289 -7.24 2.13 2.17
N ARG A 290 -6.66 3.33 2.29
CA ARG A 290 -5.85 3.93 1.21
C ARG A 290 -4.49 3.26 1.04
N ARG A 291 -3.93 2.70 2.12
CA ARG A 291 -2.63 2.04 2.13
C ARG A 291 -2.73 0.73 2.93
N PRO A 292 -3.23 -0.35 2.31
CA PRO A 292 -3.41 -1.63 3.00
C PRO A 292 -2.09 -2.30 3.40
N TYR A 293 -0.97 -1.86 2.83
CA TYR A 293 0.38 -2.28 3.17
C TYR A 293 1.07 -1.19 3.96
N ALA A 294 0.91 -1.22 5.28
CA ALA A 294 1.40 -0.18 6.16
C ALA A 294 1.92 -0.72 7.49
N ILE A 295 2.76 0.06 8.14
CA ILE A 295 3.07 -0.11 9.56
C ILE A 295 2.20 0.87 10.34
N ILE A 296 1.40 0.34 11.24
CA ILE A 296 0.56 1.11 12.14
C ILE A 296 1.31 1.26 13.44
N LEU A 297 1.72 2.47 13.77
CA LEU A 297 2.40 2.80 15.03
C LEU A 297 1.41 3.53 15.95
N LEU A 298 0.99 2.83 17.01
CA LEU A 298 0.17 3.37 18.08
C LEU A 298 1.09 3.79 19.23
N ASP A 299 1.33 5.09 19.34
CA ASP A 299 2.28 5.63 20.33
C ASP A 299 1.60 5.83 21.68
N GLU A 300 2.27 5.50 22.77
CA GLU A 300 1.79 5.61 24.15
C GLU A 300 0.45 4.90 24.41
N ILE A 301 0.38 3.62 24.01
CA ILE A 301 -0.84 2.81 24.04
C ILE A 301 -1.49 2.71 25.44
N GLU A 302 -0.71 2.84 26.51
CA GLU A 302 -1.22 2.86 27.90
C GLU A 302 -2.12 4.04 28.21
N LYS A 303 -2.12 5.09 27.39
CA LYS A 303 -2.99 6.27 27.58
C LYS A 303 -4.35 6.12 26.89
N ALA A 304 -4.50 5.13 26.02
CA ALA A 304 -5.71 4.92 25.26
C ALA A 304 -6.91 4.55 26.15
N HIS A 305 -8.09 5.01 25.75
CA HIS A 305 -9.34 4.54 26.38
C HIS A 305 -9.52 3.02 26.20
N PRO A 306 -10.09 2.29 27.18
CA PRO A 306 -10.31 0.83 27.08
C PRO A 306 -11.03 0.37 25.82
N ASP A 307 -11.95 1.15 25.26
CA ASP A 307 -12.66 0.82 24.03
C ASP A 307 -11.74 0.73 22.80
N VAL A 308 -10.57 1.40 22.81
CA VAL A 308 -9.56 1.26 21.75
C VAL A 308 -9.04 -0.17 21.68
N PHE A 309 -8.81 -0.82 22.82
CA PHE A 309 -8.35 -2.21 22.86
C PHE A 309 -9.38 -3.16 22.25
N ASN A 310 -10.68 -2.93 22.51
CA ASN A 310 -11.77 -3.72 21.92
C ASN A 310 -11.80 -3.59 20.38
N LEU A 311 -11.53 -2.40 19.85
CA LEU A 311 -11.42 -2.19 18.41
C LEU A 311 -10.17 -2.90 17.83
N LEU A 312 -9.04 -2.81 18.51
CA LEU A 312 -7.80 -3.47 18.08
C LEU A 312 -7.93 -5.00 18.09
N LEU A 313 -8.69 -5.59 19.02
CA LEU A 313 -8.95 -7.02 19.04
C LEU A 313 -9.56 -7.51 17.72
N GLN A 314 -10.47 -6.78 17.10
CA GLN A 314 -11.02 -7.14 15.79
C GLN A 314 -9.94 -7.22 14.71
N ALA A 315 -9.03 -6.23 14.67
CA ALA A 315 -7.92 -6.24 13.73
C ALA A 315 -6.90 -7.35 14.01
N LEU A 316 -6.64 -7.66 15.29
CA LEU A 316 -5.66 -8.67 15.71
C LEU A 316 -6.17 -10.12 15.52
N ASP A 317 -7.48 -10.36 15.64
CA ASP A 317 -8.08 -11.68 15.49
C ASP A 317 -8.47 -11.99 14.06
N ASP A 318 -9.32 -11.12 13.47
CA ASP A 318 -9.93 -11.35 12.16
C ASP A 318 -9.16 -10.66 11.02
N GLY A 319 -8.13 -9.85 11.35
CA GLY A 319 -7.42 -9.01 10.39
C GLY A 319 -8.31 -8.00 9.68
N LYS A 320 -9.46 -7.66 10.26
CA LYS A 320 -10.44 -6.73 9.70
C LYS A 320 -10.98 -5.81 10.77
N MET A 321 -11.34 -4.60 10.38
CA MET A 321 -12.03 -3.64 11.24
C MET A 321 -13.20 -3.04 10.48
N THR A 322 -14.36 -2.96 11.11
CA THR A 322 -15.54 -2.34 10.49
C THR A 322 -15.55 -0.85 10.82
N ASP A 323 -15.64 -0.01 9.80
CA ASP A 323 -15.76 1.44 9.97
C ASP A 323 -17.21 1.86 10.24
N SER A 324 -17.40 3.16 10.53
CA SER A 324 -18.74 3.74 10.79
C SER A 324 -19.69 3.68 9.58
N LEU A 325 -19.18 3.49 8.37
CA LEU A 325 -19.95 3.33 7.14
C LEU A 325 -20.33 1.85 6.88
N GLY A 326 -19.93 0.93 7.77
CA GLY A 326 -20.15 -0.52 7.62
C GLY A 326 -19.20 -1.18 6.62
N ARG A 327 -18.10 -0.52 6.22
CA ARG A 327 -17.09 -1.10 5.34
C ARG A 327 -16.11 -1.93 6.15
N HIS A 328 -15.73 -3.09 5.64
CA HIS A 328 -14.69 -3.93 6.23
C HIS A 328 -13.32 -3.51 5.71
N ILE A 329 -12.50 -2.97 6.59
CA ILE A 329 -11.13 -2.53 6.28
C ILE A 329 -10.17 -3.66 6.61
N ASP A 330 -9.34 -4.05 5.65
CA ASP A 330 -8.40 -5.17 5.77
C ASP A 330 -7.08 -4.74 6.42
N PHE A 331 -6.69 -5.44 7.49
CA PHE A 331 -5.45 -5.24 8.25
C PHE A 331 -4.46 -6.40 8.08
N LYS A 332 -4.78 -7.41 7.27
CA LYS A 332 -3.95 -8.63 7.12
C LYS A 332 -2.54 -8.33 6.62
N ASN A 333 -2.40 -7.30 5.78
CA ASN A 333 -1.13 -6.88 5.20
C ASN A 333 -0.43 -5.78 6.00
N THR A 334 -0.91 -5.49 7.22
CA THR A 334 -0.29 -4.47 8.09
C THR A 334 0.59 -5.11 9.16
N ILE A 335 1.49 -4.30 9.72
CA ILE A 335 2.21 -4.59 10.94
C ILE A 335 1.76 -3.60 11.99
N ILE A 336 1.25 -4.07 13.12
CA ILE A 336 0.76 -3.24 14.21
C ILE A 336 1.84 -3.16 15.29
N ILE A 337 2.34 -1.97 15.56
CA ILE A 337 3.35 -1.69 16.58
C ILE A 337 2.73 -0.74 17.60
N MET A 338 2.75 -1.12 18.85
CA MET A 338 2.30 -0.32 19.98
C MET A 338 3.50 0.05 20.83
N THR A 339 3.73 1.32 21.11
CA THR A 339 4.80 1.72 22.03
C THR A 339 4.24 1.99 23.41
N SER A 340 5.01 1.65 24.44
CA SER A 340 4.65 1.91 25.81
C SER A 340 5.88 2.20 26.67
N ASN A 341 5.68 3.02 27.70
CA ASN A 341 6.67 3.33 28.72
C ASN A 341 6.39 2.57 30.04
N ILE A 342 5.41 1.65 30.04
CA ILE A 342 5.07 0.83 31.21
C ILE A 342 6.30 -0.01 31.64
N GLY A 343 6.51 -0.09 32.94
CA GLY A 343 7.63 -0.83 33.54
C GLY A 343 8.97 -0.11 33.48
N ALA A 344 9.15 0.93 32.65
CA ALA A 344 10.41 1.66 32.60
C ALA A 344 10.70 2.45 33.88
N ARG A 345 9.66 2.95 34.56
CA ARG A 345 9.77 3.60 35.87
C ARG A 345 10.04 2.60 36.98
N ASP A 346 9.32 1.48 36.98
CA ASP A 346 9.48 0.43 37.97
C ASP A 346 10.89 -0.19 37.92
N LEU A 347 11.44 -0.35 36.71
CA LEU A 347 12.84 -0.78 36.51
C LEU A 347 13.85 0.28 37.01
N ALA A 348 13.61 1.57 36.80
CA ALA A 348 14.49 2.62 37.24
C ALA A 348 14.54 2.71 38.78
N ASP A 349 13.44 2.43 39.45
CA ASP A 349 13.34 2.44 40.90
C ASP A 349 13.99 1.20 41.54
N TYR A 350 13.88 0.02 40.93
CA TYR A 350 14.56 -1.22 41.34
C TYR A 350 16.05 -1.22 41.02
N GLY A 351 16.50 -0.53 39.96
CA GLY A 351 17.90 -0.45 39.54
C GLY A 351 18.80 0.41 40.44
N LYS A 352 18.24 1.13 41.40
CA LYS A 352 18.99 1.95 42.37
C LYS A 352 19.57 1.19 43.58
N GLY A 353 19.45 -0.15 43.59
CA GLY A 353 20.08 -1.03 44.58
C GLY A 353 21.59 -1.04 44.43
N VAL A 354 22.30 -0.47 45.40
CA VAL A 354 23.76 -0.41 45.47
C VAL A 354 24.34 -1.83 45.60
N GLY A 355 25.12 -2.28 44.60
CA GLY A 355 25.81 -3.56 44.65
C GLY A 355 26.66 -3.87 43.43
N PHE A 356 27.94 -4.27 43.64
CA PHE A 356 28.91 -4.65 42.62
C PHE A 356 28.44 -5.85 41.79
N GLY A 357 28.50 -5.71 40.45
CA GLY A 357 28.00 -6.71 39.52
C GLY A 357 28.99 -7.82 39.21
N THR A 358 28.51 -9.10 39.31
CA THR A 358 29.11 -10.26 38.71
C THR A 358 28.19 -10.80 37.62
N THR A 359 28.72 -11.43 36.57
CA THR A 359 27.99 -11.94 35.38
C THR A 359 26.79 -12.84 35.72
N ALA A 360 26.88 -13.68 36.76
CA ALA A 360 25.76 -14.49 37.26
C ALA A 360 24.63 -13.69 37.90
N ARG A 361 24.89 -12.43 38.28
CA ARG A 361 23.90 -11.48 38.82
C ARG A 361 23.15 -10.75 37.71
N SER A 362 23.74 -10.60 36.52
CA SER A 362 23.09 -9.99 35.37
C SER A 362 21.94 -10.84 34.80
N GLU A 363 22.10 -12.14 34.74
CA GLU A 363 21.05 -13.08 34.28
C GLU A 363 19.88 -13.16 35.26
N ALA A 364 20.14 -13.25 36.56
CA ALA A 364 19.11 -13.21 37.61
C ALA A 364 18.39 -11.85 37.66
N GLN A 365 19.06 -10.77 37.30
CA GLN A 365 18.49 -9.42 37.26
C GLN A 365 17.62 -9.22 36.02
N GLU A 366 17.97 -9.82 34.88
CA GLU A 366 17.14 -9.85 33.68
C GLU A 366 15.84 -10.64 33.87
N GLU A 367 15.88 -11.80 34.54
CA GLU A 367 14.67 -12.55 34.89
C GLU A 367 13.77 -11.78 35.88
N THR A 368 14.35 -11.14 36.86
CA THR A 368 13.60 -10.29 37.82
C THR A 368 12.96 -9.11 37.11
N ASN A 369 13.69 -8.44 36.24
CA ASN A 369 13.20 -7.33 35.41
C ASN A 369 12.05 -7.76 34.48
N ARG A 370 12.16 -8.92 33.87
CA ARG A 370 11.08 -9.53 33.08
C ARG A 370 9.82 -9.76 33.92
N GLY A 371 9.95 -10.33 35.10
CA GLY A 371 8.82 -10.57 36.01
C GLY A 371 8.11 -9.27 36.45
N ILE A 372 8.85 -8.19 36.67
CA ILE A 372 8.29 -6.88 37.02
C ILE A 372 7.49 -6.32 35.84
N ILE A 373 8.03 -6.36 34.64
CA ILE A 373 7.39 -5.87 33.43
C ILE A 373 6.13 -6.67 33.10
N GLU A 374 6.18 -8.02 33.21
CA GLU A 374 5.00 -8.86 32.99
C GLU A 374 3.88 -8.53 33.99
N LYS A 375 4.19 -8.27 35.23
CA LYS A 375 3.20 -7.82 36.24
C LYS A 375 2.61 -6.47 35.89
N ALA A 376 3.44 -5.52 35.47
CA ALA A 376 3.00 -4.18 35.07
C ALA A 376 2.10 -4.24 33.83
N LEU A 377 2.43 -5.08 32.83
CA LEU A 377 1.62 -5.29 31.64
C LEU A 377 0.27 -5.93 31.97
N LYS A 378 0.26 -6.99 32.78
CA LYS A 378 -0.99 -7.66 33.22
C LYS A 378 -1.90 -6.74 34.04
N LYS A 379 -1.34 -5.71 34.67
CA LYS A 379 -2.12 -4.69 35.39
C LYS A 379 -2.69 -3.64 34.44
N ALA A 380 -1.98 -3.32 33.37
CA ALA A 380 -2.37 -2.28 32.43
C ALA A 380 -3.27 -2.76 31.28
N PHE A 381 -3.11 -4.02 30.87
CA PHE A 381 -3.81 -4.59 29.71
C PHE A 381 -4.56 -5.86 30.09
N ALA A 382 -5.73 -6.05 29.51
CA ALA A 382 -6.51 -7.28 29.67
C ALA A 382 -5.71 -8.51 29.15
N PRO A 383 -5.77 -9.66 29.83
CA PRO A 383 -5.08 -10.88 29.39
C PRO A 383 -5.44 -11.30 27.96
N GLU A 384 -6.70 -11.09 27.57
CA GLU A 384 -7.20 -11.37 26.23
C GLU A 384 -6.41 -10.58 25.17
N PHE A 385 -6.19 -9.30 25.39
CA PHE A 385 -5.42 -8.44 24.48
C PHE A 385 -3.96 -8.88 24.38
N LEU A 386 -3.31 -9.15 25.51
CA LEU A 386 -1.91 -9.60 25.54
C LEU A 386 -1.69 -10.94 24.80
N ASN A 387 -2.66 -11.85 24.86
CA ASN A 387 -2.60 -13.15 24.18
C ASN A 387 -2.72 -13.04 22.65
N ARG A 388 -3.14 -11.90 22.12
CA ARG A 388 -3.25 -11.64 20.66
C ARG A 388 -2.00 -10.98 20.07
N ILE A 389 -1.11 -10.52 20.93
CA ILE A 389 0.16 -9.90 20.54
C ILE A 389 1.18 -11.01 20.23
N ASP A 390 1.87 -10.88 19.10
CA ASP A 390 2.87 -11.87 18.68
C ASP A 390 4.12 -11.87 19.54
N ASP A 391 4.60 -10.67 19.91
CA ASP A 391 5.77 -10.56 20.79
C ASP A 391 5.80 -9.21 21.52
N ILE A 392 6.38 -9.23 22.73
CA ILE A 392 6.64 -8.06 23.55
C ILE A 392 8.14 -7.81 23.54
N ILE A 393 8.53 -6.69 22.98
CA ILE A 393 9.92 -6.38 22.66
C ILE A 393 10.43 -5.27 23.57
N MET A 394 11.48 -5.59 24.32
CA MET A 394 12.13 -4.68 25.24
C MET A 394 13.24 -3.92 24.53
N PHE A 395 13.24 -2.60 24.70
CA PHE A 395 14.28 -1.70 24.25
C PHE A 395 15.16 -1.32 25.44
N ASN A 396 16.44 -1.56 25.30
CA ASN A 396 17.44 -1.23 26.30
C ASN A 396 17.79 0.27 26.27
N SER A 397 18.17 0.82 27.42
CA SER A 397 18.72 2.18 27.47
C SER A 397 20.03 2.23 26.67
N LEU A 398 20.18 3.25 25.84
CA LEU A 398 21.42 3.44 25.08
C LEU A 398 22.56 3.77 26.03
N LYS A 399 23.67 3.06 25.93
CA LYS A 399 24.91 3.38 26.61
C LYS A 399 25.63 4.46 25.80
N ARG A 400 26.22 5.44 26.48
CA ARG A 400 27.19 6.35 25.84
C ARG A 400 28.50 5.55 25.67
N GLU A 401 28.86 5.24 24.45
CA GLU A 401 30.22 4.90 24.08
C GLU A 401 30.97 6.15 23.68
#